data_a3bc1b944afab8f7cd4948005df2a67c
#
_entry.id   a3bc1b944afab8f7cd4948005df2a67c
#
_cell.length_a   1.000
_cell.length_b   1.000
_cell.length_c   1.000
_cell.angle_alpha   90.00
_cell.angle_beta   90.00
_cell.angle_gamma   90.00
#
_symmetry.space_group_name_H-M   'P 1'
#
loop_
_entity.id
_entity.type
_entity.pdbx_description
1 polymer ?
#
loop_
_entity_poly.entity_id
_entity_poly.type
_entity_poly.pdbx_seq_one_letter_code
_entity_poly.pdbx_strand_id
1 'polypeptide(L)'
;MGNTFGHLFRISTFGESHGGGVGVVIDGCPPLVSLDASEIQAELDRRRPGQSKITTPRKEADTCEILSGVFEGKTLGTPIAILVRNQNTRPQDYEEMATTYRPSHADATYDAKYGIRNWQGGGRSSARETIGRVAAGAIAKKILFQATGVEIVGYVKRIKDLECVADPDTVTLEQVESNIVRCPDAECADRMIELIEKVRDSGDSIGGVVECVARNVPKGLGMPVFDKLEADLAKAIMSLPASKGFEIGSGFAGTLLKGSEHNDEYYTDDKGVIRTVTNRSGGIQGGIANGENIILRAAFKPTATIRQQQRTVTREGEETLLAAKGRHDPCVLPRAVPMVEAMVALVLCDHLLRHHGQCGTLKSEF
;
A
#
# COMPACT_ATOMS: atom_id res chain seq x y z
N MET A 1 4.75 18.07 -5.06
CA MET A 1 5.78 17.41 -5.87
C MET A 1 5.58 15.90 -5.81
N GLY A 2 5.81 15.15 -6.91
CA GLY A 2 5.38 13.74 -7.04
C GLY A 2 6.14 12.70 -6.20
N ASN A 3 7.23 13.06 -5.52
CA ASN A 3 7.99 12.15 -4.66
C ASN A 3 7.79 12.41 -3.16
N THR A 4 6.90 13.34 -2.82
CA THR A 4 6.54 13.70 -1.45
C THR A 4 5.05 13.48 -1.25
N PHE A 5 4.66 12.91 -0.11
CA PHE A 5 3.28 12.59 0.26
C PHE A 5 3.03 12.97 1.74
N GLY A 6 1.80 13.43 2.06
CA GLY A 6 1.40 13.93 3.38
C GLY A 6 1.63 15.43 3.54
N HIS A 7 1.04 16.00 4.56
CA HIS A 7 1.12 17.44 4.91
C HIS A 7 1.96 17.66 6.17
N LEU A 8 1.56 17.14 7.32
CA LEU A 8 2.28 17.19 8.58
C LEU A 8 3.13 15.94 8.79
N PHE A 9 2.54 14.74 8.71
CA PHE A 9 3.33 13.51 8.63
C PHE A 9 3.70 13.28 7.16
N ARG A 10 4.84 13.79 6.78
CA ARG A 10 5.25 13.91 5.39
C ARG A 10 6.41 12.99 5.06
N ILE A 11 6.31 12.27 3.96
CA ILE A 11 7.38 11.40 3.48
C ILE A 11 7.90 11.85 2.12
N SER A 12 9.21 11.67 1.90
CA SER A 12 9.84 11.80 0.59
C SER A 12 10.62 10.52 0.29
N THR A 13 10.23 9.78 -0.78
CA THR A 13 10.89 8.54 -1.17
C THR A 13 11.95 8.79 -2.25
N PHE A 14 13.04 8.04 -2.23
CA PHE A 14 14.16 8.14 -3.18
C PHE A 14 14.76 6.76 -3.51
N GLY A 15 15.63 6.74 -4.50
CA GLY A 15 16.35 5.56 -4.95
C GLY A 15 15.66 4.75 -6.04
N GLU A 16 16.38 3.85 -6.69
CA GLU A 16 15.96 3.02 -7.82
C GLU A 16 16.14 1.53 -7.55
N SER A 17 15.40 0.71 -8.29
CA SER A 17 15.39 -0.75 -8.12
C SER A 17 16.76 -1.42 -8.25
N HIS A 18 17.63 -0.89 -9.12
CA HIS A 18 18.99 -1.41 -9.39
C HIS A 18 20.07 -0.34 -9.14
N GLY A 19 19.74 0.75 -8.42
CA GLY A 19 20.71 1.69 -7.88
C GLY A 19 21.35 1.20 -6.57
N GLY A 20 22.03 2.07 -5.84
CA GLY A 20 22.69 1.75 -4.56
C GLY A 20 21.73 1.35 -3.44
N GLY A 21 20.49 1.83 -3.49
CA GLY A 21 19.45 1.54 -2.50
C GLY A 21 18.17 2.32 -2.76
N VAL A 22 17.20 2.09 -1.91
CA VAL A 22 15.94 2.85 -1.84
C VAL A 22 15.70 3.29 -0.39
N GLY A 23 15.05 4.43 -0.20
CA GLY A 23 14.83 4.92 1.14
C GLY A 23 13.71 5.95 1.21
N VAL A 24 13.57 6.48 2.42
CA VAL A 24 12.57 7.49 2.75
C VAL A 24 13.13 8.48 3.77
N VAL A 25 12.76 9.72 3.61
CA VAL A 25 12.87 10.75 4.65
C VAL A 25 11.46 11.03 5.14
N ILE A 26 11.26 10.94 6.45
CA ILE A 26 10.01 11.19 7.16
C ILE A 26 10.19 12.48 7.95
N ASP A 27 9.31 13.43 7.71
CA ASP A 27 9.27 14.72 8.42
C ASP A 27 7.93 14.86 9.18
N GLY A 28 7.93 15.53 10.33
CA GLY A 28 6.74 15.71 11.16
C GLY A 28 6.38 14.52 12.05
N CYS A 29 7.28 13.54 12.23
CA CYS A 29 7.10 12.52 13.25
C CYS A 29 7.18 13.16 14.65
N PRO A 30 6.18 12.95 15.55
CA PRO A 30 6.25 13.46 16.91
C PRO A 30 7.50 12.98 17.67
N PRO A 31 8.08 13.77 18.58
CA PRO A 31 9.17 13.32 19.44
C PRO A 31 8.69 12.30 20.47
N LEU A 32 9.66 11.60 21.08
CA LEU A 32 9.48 10.66 22.20
C LEU A 32 8.69 9.38 21.87
N VAL A 33 8.39 9.13 20.59
CA VAL A 33 7.84 7.82 20.17
C VAL A 33 8.98 6.79 20.31
N SER A 34 8.75 5.73 21.08
CA SER A 34 9.69 4.61 21.16
C SER A 34 9.79 3.96 19.78
N LEU A 35 10.99 3.77 19.25
CA LEU A 35 11.19 3.21 17.91
C LEU A 35 12.46 2.38 17.85
N ASP A 36 12.30 1.11 17.44
CA ASP A 36 13.39 0.19 17.14
C ASP A 36 13.35 -0.23 15.67
N ALA A 37 14.52 -0.45 15.08
CA ALA A 37 14.64 -0.86 13.68
C ALA A 37 13.94 -2.19 13.39
N SER A 38 13.84 -3.10 14.37
CA SER A 38 13.15 -4.39 14.24
C SER A 38 11.67 -4.24 13.98
N GLU A 39 11.02 -3.20 14.51
CA GLU A 39 9.59 -2.92 14.28
C GLU A 39 9.33 -2.53 12.83
N ILE A 40 10.23 -1.73 12.24
CA ILE A 40 10.19 -1.37 10.82
C ILE A 40 10.52 -2.60 9.97
N GLN A 41 11.52 -3.39 10.38
CA GLN A 41 11.94 -4.60 9.68
C GLN A 41 10.81 -5.62 9.58
N ALA A 42 10.02 -5.81 10.63
CA ALA A 42 8.89 -6.72 10.62
C ALA A 42 7.88 -6.39 9.50
N GLU A 43 7.55 -5.12 9.27
CA GLU A 43 6.69 -4.69 8.18
C GLU A 43 7.37 -4.83 6.80
N LEU A 44 8.67 -4.56 6.71
CA LEU A 44 9.45 -4.76 5.49
C LEU A 44 9.56 -6.25 5.12
N ASP A 45 9.66 -7.15 6.10
CA ASP A 45 9.69 -8.60 5.89
C ASP A 45 8.39 -9.11 5.28
N ARG A 46 7.25 -8.53 5.64
CA ARG A 46 5.96 -8.81 5.01
C ARG A 46 5.90 -8.34 3.55
N ARG A 47 6.66 -7.30 3.19
CA ARG A 47 6.68 -6.70 1.85
C ARG A 47 7.77 -7.29 0.94
N ARG A 48 8.91 -7.75 1.47
CA ARG A 48 10.11 -8.13 0.72
C ARG A 48 9.83 -9.12 -0.41
N PRO A 49 10.68 -9.17 -1.46
CA PRO A 49 10.61 -10.20 -2.50
C PRO A 49 11.12 -11.56 -1.97
N GLY A 50 10.74 -12.65 -2.67
CA GLY A 50 11.26 -13.98 -2.38
C GLY A 50 10.73 -14.62 -1.10
N GLN A 51 9.55 -14.22 -0.65
CA GLN A 51 8.90 -14.74 0.57
C GLN A 51 8.38 -16.16 0.41
N SER A 52 7.93 -16.52 -0.79
CA SER A 52 7.24 -17.77 -1.04
C SER A 52 7.32 -18.20 -2.51
N LYS A 53 6.84 -19.41 -2.80
CA LYS A 53 6.76 -19.97 -4.15
C LYS A 53 5.82 -19.21 -5.11
N ILE A 54 4.90 -18.39 -4.59
CA ILE A 54 3.94 -17.60 -5.37
C ILE A 54 4.37 -16.12 -5.53
N THR A 55 5.56 -15.76 -5.07
CA THR A 55 6.16 -14.43 -5.26
C THR A 55 7.40 -14.51 -6.14
N THR A 56 7.96 -13.36 -6.49
CA THR A 56 9.18 -13.26 -7.30
C THR A 56 10.33 -14.07 -6.69
N PRO A 57 11.15 -14.76 -7.49
CA PRO A 57 12.32 -15.51 -7.01
C PRO A 57 13.51 -14.60 -6.62
N ARG A 58 13.41 -13.28 -6.78
CA ARG A 58 14.42 -12.33 -6.28
C ARG A 58 14.49 -12.44 -4.76
N LYS A 59 15.68 -12.58 -4.19
CA LYS A 59 15.89 -12.64 -2.74
C LYS A 59 16.60 -11.39 -2.26
N GLU A 60 15.96 -10.63 -1.38
CA GLU A 60 16.51 -9.48 -0.69
C GLU A 60 16.08 -9.55 0.77
N ALA A 61 16.99 -9.25 1.69
CA ALA A 61 16.66 -9.17 3.11
C ALA A 61 15.87 -7.88 3.44
N ASP A 62 16.01 -6.86 2.56
CA ASP A 62 15.43 -5.52 2.75
C ASP A 62 15.76 -4.93 4.13
N THR A 63 16.99 -5.22 4.63
CA THR A 63 17.46 -4.75 5.94
C THR A 63 17.48 -3.22 5.96
N CYS A 64 16.76 -2.64 6.93
CA CYS A 64 16.66 -1.19 7.07
C CYS A 64 17.77 -0.63 7.97
N GLU A 65 18.29 0.53 7.58
CA GLU A 65 19.22 1.34 8.35
C GLU A 65 18.53 2.66 8.70
N ILE A 66 18.39 2.97 9.99
CA ILE A 66 17.92 4.30 10.45
C ILE A 66 19.16 5.20 10.53
N LEU A 67 19.20 6.25 9.71
CA LEU A 67 20.36 7.14 9.58
C LEU A 67 20.26 8.40 10.44
N SER A 68 19.05 8.81 10.84
CA SER A 68 18.79 10.02 11.63
C SER A 68 17.43 10.01 12.31
N GLY A 69 17.20 10.97 13.21
CA GLY A 69 15.89 11.24 13.81
C GLY A 69 15.52 10.34 14.99
N VAL A 70 16.41 9.43 15.40
CA VAL A 70 16.23 8.55 16.56
C VAL A 70 17.48 8.59 17.46
N PHE A 71 17.27 8.73 18.76
CA PHE A 71 18.32 8.69 19.77
C PHE A 71 17.79 7.94 21.02
N GLU A 72 18.61 7.04 21.57
CA GLU A 72 18.24 6.19 22.72
C GLU A 72 16.89 5.50 22.57
N GLY A 73 16.60 5.01 21.35
CA GLY A 73 15.36 4.30 21.02
C GLY A 73 14.11 5.18 20.97
N LYS A 74 14.25 6.51 20.87
CA LYS A 74 13.15 7.46 20.78
C LYS A 74 13.31 8.41 19.60
N THR A 75 12.19 8.79 18.99
CA THR A 75 12.16 9.81 17.95
C THR A 75 12.47 11.19 18.53
N LEU A 76 13.15 12.03 17.75
CA LEU A 76 13.60 13.37 18.18
C LEU A 76 12.67 14.51 17.74
N GLY A 77 11.66 14.24 16.89
CA GLY A 77 10.90 15.29 16.21
C GLY A 77 11.63 15.92 15.01
N THR A 78 12.85 15.45 14.73
CA THR A 78 13.64 15.84 13.55
C THR A 78 13.44 14.81 12.43
N PRO A 79 13.83 15.10 11.17
CA PRO A 79 13.65 14.17 10.06
C PRO A 79 14.29 12.80 10.31
N ILE A 80 13.48 11.75 10.12
CA ILE A 80 13.94 10.35 10.19
C ILE A 80 14.29 9.90 8.78
N ALA A 81 15.56 9.55 8.54
CA ALA A 81 16.00 8.98 7.27
C ALA A 81 16.21 7.48 7.42
N ILE A 82 15.59 6.71 6.52
CA ILE A 82 15.70 5.25 6.46
C ILE A 82 16.21 4.84 5.10
N LEU A 83 17.21 3.96 5.07
CA LEU A 83 17.84 3.42 3.86
C LEU A 83 17.76 1.89 3.86
N VAL A 84 17.45 1.30 2.70
CA VAL A 84 17.57 -0.13 2.41
C VAL A 84 18.48 -0.29 1.19
N ARG A 85 19.60 -0.98 1.35
CA ARG A 85 20.56 -1.19 0.26
C ARG A 85 20.11 -2.29 -0.68
N ASN A 86 20.38 -2.13 -1.97
CA ASN A 86 20.17 -3.17 -2.96
C ASN A 86 21.35 -4.15 -2.94
N GLN A 87 21.07 -5.44 -2.76
CA GLN A 87 22.11 -6.49 -2.67
C GLN A 87 22.10 -7.46 -3.86
N ASN A 88 20.92 -7.75 -4.41
CA ASN A 88 20.74 -8.77 -5.46
C ASN A 88 20.23 -8.15 -6.76
N THR A 89 21.01 -7.21 -7.31
CA THR A 89 20.75 -6.59 -8.60
C THR A 89 21.29 -7.45 -9.75
N ARG A 90 20.55 -7.55 -10.85
CA ARG A 90 20.95 -8.24 -12.09
C ARG A 90 20.61 -7.37 -13.30
N PRO A 91 21.39 -6.34 -13.60
CA PRO A 91 21.11 -5.45 -14.73
C PRO A 91 21.01 -6.18 -16.08
N GLN A 92 21.79 -7.25 -16.26
CA GLN A 92 21.83 -8.04 -17.49
C GLN A 92 20.46 -8.65 -17.86
N ASP A 93 19.61 -8.96 -16.87
CA ASP A 93 18.26 -9.51 -17.11
C ASP A 93 17.34 -8.51 -17.83
N TYR A 94 17.77 -7.25 -17.98
CA TYR A 94 16.97 -6.13 -18.50
C TYR A 94 17.57 -5.47 -19.75
N GLU A 95 18.63 -6.01 -20.34
CA GLU A 95 19.32 -5.40 -21.50
C GLU A 95 18.38 -5.21 -22.71
N GLU A 96 17.52 -6.19 -23.02
CA GLU A 96 16.52 -6.09 -24.09
C GLU A 96 15.54 -4.92 -23.87
N MET A 97 15.26 -4.59 -22.61
CA MET A 97 14.37 -3.49 -22.22
C MET A 97 15.03 -2.12 -22.32
N ALA A 98 16.33 -2.05 -22.62
CA ALA A 98 17.00 -0.78 -22.93
C ALA A 98 16.45 -0.15 -24.20
N THR A 99 16.11 -0.97 -25.20
CA THR A 99 15.64 -0.56 -26.53
C THR A 99 14.19 -0.90 -26.79
N THR A 100 13.59 -1.86 -26.05
CA THR A 100 12.23 -2.36 -26.30
C THR A 100 11.32 -2.03 -25.12
N TYR A 101 10.09 -1.60 -25.38
CA TYR A 101 9.11 -1.26 -24.36
C TYR A 101 8.31 -2.49 -23.92
N ARG A 102 8.19 -2.70 -22.61
CA ARG A 102 7.30 -3.73 -22.05
C ARG A 102 5.84 -3.30 -22.18
N PRO A 103 4.94 -4.09 -22.76
CA PRO A 103 3.51 -3.80 -22.79
C PRO A 103 2.96 -3.50 -21.38
N SER A 104 2.14 -2.46 -21.26
CA SER A 104 1.52 -2.02 -19.99
C SER A 104 2.48 -1.66 -18.85
N HIS A 105 3.79 -1.57 -19.10
CA HIS A 105 4.77 -1.03 -18.16
C HIS A 105 4.97 0.48 -18.37
N ALA A 106 5.67 1.14 -17.44
CA ALA A 106 5.92 2.58 -17.50
C ALA A 106 7.04 2.99 -18.49
N ASP A 107 7.61 2.07 -19.26
CA ASP A 107 8.80 2.30 -20.05
C ASP A 107 8.64 3.48 -21.05
N ALA A 108 7.65 3.38 -21.95
CA ALA A 108 7.39 4.42 -22.96
C ALA A 108 6.94 5.74 -22.32
N THR A 109 6.14 5.71 -21.26
CA THR A 109 5.64 6.93 -20.62
C THR A 109 6.73 7.68 -19.84
N TYR A 110 7.73 6.98 -19.29
CA TYR A 110 8.89 7.61 -18.67
C TYR A 110 9.79 8.24 -19.70
N ASP A 111 10.07 7.56 -20.83
CA ASP A 111 10.84 8.16 -21.92
C ASP A 111 10.12 9.38 -22.51
N ALA A 112 8.80 9.31 -22.73
CA ALA A 112 8.02 10.45 -23.23
C ALA A 112 8.01 11.65 -22.27
N LYS A 113 8.03 11.41 -20.96
CA LYS A 113 7.99 12.47 -19.95
C LYS A 113 9.35 13.07 -19.65
N TYR A 114 10.37 12.22 -19.49
CA TYR A 114 11.68 12.64 -18.96
C TYR A 114 12.81 12.62 -20.02
N GLY A 115 12.56 12.06 -21.21
CA GLY A 115 13.57 11.88 -22.28
C GLY A 115 14.56 10.76 -21.98
N ILE A 116 14.60 10.26 -20.75
CA ILE A 116 15.48 9.19 -20.28
C ILE A 116 14.77 8.38 -19.20
N ARG A 117 15.06 7.08 -19.14
CA ARG A 117 14.61 6.20 -18.07
C ARG A 117 15.72 5.30 -17.57
N ASN A 118 15.66 4.89 -16.31
CA ASN A 118 16.46 3.79 -15.83
C ASN A 118 15.74 2.47 -16.20
N TRP A 119 16.22 1.81 -17.26
CA TRP A 119 15.65 0.55 -17.77
C TRP A 119 16.00 -0.65 -16.86
N GLN A 120 17.03 -0.56 -16.04
CA GLN A 120 17.48 -1.61 -15.12
C GLN A 120 16.43 -1.82 -14.03
N GLY A 121 15.61 -2.85 -14.19
CA GLY A 121 14.53 -3.19 -13.26
C GLY A 121 13.40 -2.13 -13.15
N GLY A 122 13.36 -1.16 -14.07
CA GLY A 122 12.32 -0.12 -14.13
C GLY A 122 12.53 1.07 -13.19
N GLY A 123 13.69 1.20 -12.56
CA GLY A 123 14.04 2.37 -11.73
C GLY A 123 13.00 2.68 -10.65
N ARG A 124 12.47 3.92 -10.66
CA ARG A 124 11.42 4.41 -9.75
C ARG A 124 10.03 3.82 -10.04
N SER A 125 9.77 3.29 -11.24
CA SER A 125 8.49 2.64 -11.56
C SER A 125 8.37 1.22 -10.99
N SER A 126 9.45 0.69 -10.40
CA SER A 126 9.46 -0.62 -9.75
C SER A 126 8.72 -0.62 -8.42
N ALA A 127 8.06 -1.75 -8.10
CA ALA A 127 7.46 -1.97 -6.78
C ALA A 127 8.48 -1.88 -5.62
N ARG A 128 9.79 -1.87 -5.89
CA ARG A 128 10.82 -1.70 -4.86
C ARG A 128 10.76 -0.33 -4.18
N GLU A 129 10.26 0.69 -4.87
CA GLU A 129 10.01 2.03 -4.30
C GLU A 129 9.13 1.99 -3.05
N THR A 130 8.19 1.03 -2.98
CA THR A 130 7.29 0.89 -1.85
C THR A 130 7.96 0.52 -0.52
N ILE A 131 9.24 0.13 -0.52
CA ILE A 131 10.05 -0.03 0.72
C ILE A 131 9.97 1.23 1.58
N GLY A 132 10.18 2.41 0.98
CA GLY A 132 10.11 3.67 1.71
C GLY A 132 8.72 3.95 2.30
N ARG A 133 7.66 3.56 1.57
CA ARG A 133 6.28 3.72 2.05
C ARG A 133 5.97 2.79 3.22
N VAL A 134 6.38 1.52 3.13
CA VAL A 134 6.15 0.53 4.19
C VAL A 134 6.97 0.86 5.43
N ALA A 135 8.24 1.29 5.28
CA ALA A 135 9.06 1.72 6.40
C ALA A 135 8.44 2.91 7.16
N ALA A 136 7.97 3.93 6.43
CA ALA A 136 7.28 5.06 7.03
C ALA A 136 5.90 4.66 7.59
N GLY A 137 5.18 3.77 6.92
CA GLY A 137 3.90 3.22 7.36
C GLY A 137 4.00 2.45 8.68
N ALA A 138 5.11 1.75 8.93
CA ALA A 138 5.37 1.09 10.22
C ALA A 138 5.38 2.10 11.38
N ILE A 139 6.06 3.23 11.19
CA ILE A 139 6.08 4.31 12.19
C ILE A 139 4.69 4.94 12.35
N ALA A 140 3.98 5.18 11.24
CA ALA A 140 2.62 5.73 11.27
C ALA A 140 1.64 4.81 12.00
N LYS A 141 1.68 3.48 11.75
CA LYS A 141 0.87 2.49 12.48
C LYS A 141 1.12 2.56 13.98
N LYS A 142 2.39 2.64 14.39
CA LYS A 142 2.76 2.74 15.81
C LYS A 142 2.22 4.01 16.46
N ILE A 143 2.37 5.17 15.81
CA ILE A 143 1.83 6.45 16.31
C ILE A 143 0.32 6.34 16.48
N LEU A 144 -0.39 5.85 15.47
CA LEU A 144 -1.85 5.68 15.48
C LEU A 144 -2.29 4.75 16.62
N PHE A 145 -1.64 3.60 16.76
CA PHE A 145 -1.97 2.65 17.82
C PHE A 145 -1.75 3.24 19.22
N GLN A 146 -0.61 3.89 19.45
CA GLN A 146 -0.30 4.51 20.73
C GLN A 146 -1.21 5.69 21.09
N ALA A 147 -1.59 6.48 20.10
CA ALA A 147 -2.41 7.68 20.32
C ALA A 147 -3.90 7.38 20.46
N THR A 148 -4.41 6.37 19.75
CA THR A 148 -5.86 6.17 19.56
C THR A 148 -6.31 4.71 19.61
N GLY A 149 -5.39 3.74 19.59
CA GLY A 149 -5.71 2.32 19.48
C GLY A 149 -6.13 1.88 18.06
N VAL A 150 -5.85 2.67 17.04
CA VAL A 150 -6.16 2.31 15.64
C VAL A 150 -5.39 1.07 15.23
N GLU A 151 -6.10 0.08 14.70
CA GLU A 151 -5.58 -1.12 14.10
C GLU A 151 -5.87 -1.13 12.59
N ILE A 152 -4.89 -1.53 11.78
CA ILE A 152 -5.02 -1.59 10.33
C ILE A 152 -4.65 -2.99 9.86
N VAL A 153 -5.60 -3.69 9.26
CA VAL A 153 -5.44 -5.06 8.75
C VAL A 153 -5.86 -5.10 7.29
N GLY A 154 -4.93 -5.49 6.42
CA GLY A 154 -5.21 -5.75 5.01
C GLY A 154 -5.14 -7.25 4.72
N TYR A 155 -5.87 -7.69 3.70
CA TYR A 155 -5.86 -9.08 3.25
C TYR A 155 -6.23 -9.21 1.78
N VAL A 156 -5.87 -10.34 1.19
CA VAL A 156 -6.26 -10.64 -0.19
C VAL A 156 -7.73 -11.06 -0.19
N LYS A 157 -8.57 -10.17 -0.72
CA LYS A 157 -10.01 -10.36 -0.85
C LYS A 157 -10.38 -11.21 -2.06
N ARG A 158 -9.70 -11.00 -3.19
CA ARG A 158 -10.04 -11.69 -4.44
C ARG A 158 -8.84 -11.87 -5.34
N ILE A 159 -8.73 -13.03 -5.96
CA ILE A 159 -7.82 -13.29 -7.08
C ILE A 159 -8.66 -13.82 -8.25
N LYS A 160 -8.70 -13.07 -9.37
CA LYS A 160 -9.58 -13.33 -10.51
C LYS A 160 -11.04 -13.46 -10.05
N ASP A 161 -11.62 -14.66 -10.09
CA ASP A 161 -12.98 -15.03 -9.71
C ASP A 161 -13.08 -15.73 -8.34
N LEU A 162 -11.95 -16.04 -7.71
CA LEU A 162 -11.90 -16.60 -6.36
C LEU A 162 -12.01 -15.46 -5.34
N GLU A 163 -13.09 -15.42 -4.59
CA GLU A 163 -13.35 -14.41 -3.58
C GLU A 163 -13.40 -15.00 -2.18
N CYS A 164 -12.65 -14.38 -1.28
CA CYS A 164 -12.62 -14.68 0.15
C CYS A 164 -13.86 -14.12 0.84
N VAL A 165 -14.49 -14.95 1.66
CA VAL A 165 -15.60 -14.54 2.54
C VAL A 165 -15.03 -14.34 3.94
N ALA A 166 -14.59 -13.11 4.23
CA ALA A 166 -14.12 -12.71 5.55
C ALA A 166 -14.92 -11.51 6.04
N ASP A 167 -15.16 -11.48 7.36
CA ASP A 167 -15.79 -10.34 8.02
C ASP A 167 -14.70 -9.30 8.37
N PRO A 168 -14.73 -8.09 7.79
CA PRO A 168 -13.73 -7.06 8.06
C PRO A 168 -13.75 -6.58 9.52
N ASP A 169 -14.83 -6.79 10.25
CA ASP A 169 -14.92 -6.39 11.66
C ASP A 169 -14.13 -7.31 12.60
N THR A 170 -13.91 -8.56 12.21
CA THR A 170 -13.30 -9.58 13.07
C THR A 170 -11.99 -10.17 12.56
N VAL A 171 -11.64 -9.97 11.29
CA VAL A 171 -10.40 -10.51 10.71
C VAL A 171 -9.17 -10.03 11.49
N THR A 172 -8.24 -10.96 11.78
CA THR A 172 -7.01 -10.66 12.53
C THR A 172 -5.76 -10.77 11.66
N LEU A 173 -4.70 -10.07 12.06
CA LEU A 173 -3.40 -10.17 11.41
C LEU A 173 -2.87 -11.62 11.43
N GLU A 174 -3.10 -12.36 12.52
CA GLU A 174 -2.70 -13.76 12.64
C GLU A 174 -3.39 -14.63 11.59
N GLN A 175 -4.69 -14.46 11.35
CA GLN A 175 -5.41 -15.16 10.30
C GLN A 175 -4.86 -14.83 8.92
N VAL A 176 -4.54 -13.55 8.68
CA VAL A 176 -3.98 -13.09 7.39
C VAL A 176 -2.59 -13.69 7.14
N GLU A 177 -1.71 -13.67 8.13
CA GLU A 177 -0.34 -14.18 8.00
C GLU A 177 -0.24 -15.71 8.14
N SER A 178 -1.35 -16.42 8.38
CA SER A 178 -1.37 -17.89 8.51
C SER A 178 -0.99 -18.63 7.22
N ASN A 179 -1.05 -17.94 6.07
CA ASN A 179 -0.73 -18.53 4.76
C ASN A 179 -0.01 -17.54 3.83
N ILE A 180 0.64 -18.08 2.80
CA ILE A 180 1.52 -17.32 1.89
C ILE A 180 0.78 -16.37 0.95
N VAL A 181 -0.54 -16.52 0.77
CA VAL A 181 -1.35 -15.63 -0.09
C VAL A 181 -1.98 -14.50 0.70
N ARG A 182 -1.96 -14.56 2.04
CA ARG A 182 -2.58 -13.57 2.94
C ARG A 182 -4.09 -13.46 2.77
N CYS A 183 -4.75 -14.59 2.63
CA CYS A 183 -6.21 -14.72 2.63
C CYS A 183 -6.66 -15.34 3.96
N PRO A 184 -7.53 -14.69 4.76
CA PRO A 184 -7.94 -15.22 6.07
C PRO A 184 -8.84 -16.45 6.00
N ASP A 185 -9.43 -16.74 4.85
CA ASP A 185 -10.22 -17.96 4.57
C ASP A 185 -9.26 -19.06 4.04
N ALA A 186 -9.02 -20.10 4.84
CA ALA A 186 -8.04 -21.13 4.53
C ALA A 186 -8.37 -21.93 3.26
N GLU A 187 -9.64 -22.29 3.04
CA GLU A 187 -10.06 -23.04 1.85
C GLU A 187 -9.89 -22.17 0.58
N CYS A 188 -10.29 -20.92 0.66
CA CYS A 188 -10.09 -19.98 -0.43
C CYS A 188 -8.60 -19.71 -0.67
N ALA A 189 -7.78 -19.62 0.39
CA ALA A 189 -6.33 -19.45 0.29
C ALA A 189 -5.66 -20.57 -0.51
N ASP A 190 -5.99 -21.83 -0.24
CA ASP A 190 -5.43 -22.97 -0.96
C ASP A 190 -5.77 -22.92 -2.45
N ARG A 191 -7.02 -22.62 -2.81
CA ARG A 191 -7.47 -22.45 -4.19
C ARG A 191 -6.78 -21.26 -4.88
N MET A 192 -6.58 -20.14 -4.18
CA MET A 192 -5.84 -19.00 -4.69
C MET A 192 -4.37 -19.33 -4.94
N ILE A 193 -3.73 -20.07 -4.04
CA ILE A 193 -2.32 -20.51 -4.19
C ILE A 193 -2.19 -21.41 -5.42
N GLU A 194 -3.04 -22.41 -5.57
CA GLU A 194 -3.05 -23.30 -6.75
C GLU A 194 -3.24 -22.51 -8.05
N LEU A 195 -4.15 -21.54 -8.07
CA LEU A 195 -4.38 -20.69 -9.25
C LEU A 195 -3.15 -19.88 -9.62
N ILE A 196 -2.49 -19.26 -8.63
CA ILE A 196 -1.26 -18.46 -8.85
C ILE A 196 -0.15 -19.37 -9.37
N GLU A 197 0.00 -20.59 -8.86
CA GLU A 197 1.00 -21.56 -9.33
C GLU A 197 0.77 -21.96 -10.79
N LYS A 198 -0.47 -22.27 -11.15
CA LYS A 198 -0.84 -22.58 -12.55
C LYS A 198 -0.51 -21.42 -13.50
N VAL A 199 -0.83 -20.19 -13.08
CA VAL A 199 -0.54 -18.99 -13.87
C VAL A 199 0.97 -18.74 -13.97
N ARG A 200 1.72 -18.89 -12.88
CA ARG A 200 3.19 -18.82 -12.89
C ARG A 200 3.81 -19.81 -13.86
N ASP A 201 3.34 -21.06 -13.82
CA ASP A 201 3.90 -22.16 -14.63
C ASP A 201 3.59 -21.97 -16.12
N SER A 202 2.50 -21.29 -16.46
CA SER A 202 2.20 -20.86 -17.85
C SER A 202 3.01 -19.63 -18.29
N GLY A 203 3.83 -19.05 -17.42
CA GLY A 203 4.63 -17.85 -17.71
C GLY A 203 3.83 -16.55 -17.74
N ASP A 204 2.66 -16.53 -17.13
CA ASP A 204 1.73 -15.40 -17.08
C ASP A 204 1.65 -14.76 -15.68
N SER A 205 0.75 -13.81 -15.50
CA SER A 205 0.49 -13.11 -14.25
C SER A 205 -1.01 -12.92 -14.01
N ILE A 206 -1.39 -12.71 -12.76
CA ILE A 206 -2.79 -12.56 -12.35
C ILE A 206 -2.93 -11.41 -11.34
N GLY A 207 -4.03 -10.70 -11.45
CA GLY A 207 -4.42 -9.61 -10.55
C GLY A 207 -5.54 -10.00 -9.59
N GLY A 208 -6.02 -9.01 -8.84
CA GLY A 208 -7.11 -9.20 -7.90
C GLY A 208 -7.35 -7.97 -7.03
N VAL A 209 -7.88 -8.17 -5.83
CA VAL A 209 -8.32 -7.12 -4.91
C VAL A 209 -7.74 -7.38 -3.51
N VAL A 210 -7.17 -6.36 -2.92
CA VAL A 210 -6.84 -6.28 -1.48
C VAL A 210 -7.95 -5.50 -0.80
N GLU A 211 -8.52 -6.04 0.28
CA GLU A 211 -9.38 -5.31 1.19
C GLU A 211 -8.58 -4.92 2.43
N CYS A 212 -8.85 -3.72 2.96
CA CYS A 212 -8.19 -3.21 4.15
C CYS A 212 -9.22 -2.58 5.07
N VAL A 213 -9.12 -2.92 6.35
CA VAL A 213 -9.93 -2.35 7.42
C VAL A 213 -9.04 -1.56 8.38
N ALA A 214 -9.48 -0.35 8.75
CA ALA A 214 -8.91 0.40 9.87
C ALA A 214 -9.99 0.52 10.96
N ARG A 215 -9.69 -0.04 12.14
CA ARG A 215 -10.58 -0.08 13.31
C ARG A 215 -10.17 0.98 14.33
N ASN A 216 -11.11 1.34 15.19
CA ASN A 216 -10.89 2.34 16.26
C ASN A 216 -10.45 3.72 15.74
N VAL A 217 -10.82 4.06 14.51
CA VAL A 217 -10.48 5.37 13.95
C VAL A 217 -11.28 6.45 14.66
N PRO A 218 -10.62 7.48 15.22
CA PRO A 218 -11.33 8.58 15.90
C PRO A 218 -12.28 9.30 14.95
N LYS A 219 -13.43 9.72 15.48
CA LYS A 219 -14.33 10.63 14.77
C LYS A 219 -13.63 11.96 14.45
N GLY A 220 -13.94 12.55 13.30
CA GLY A 220 -13.49 13.88 12.96
C GLY A 220 -12.24 13.93 12.07
N LEU A 221 -11.60 12.81 11.74
CA LEU A 221 -10.47 12.80 10.80
C LEU A 221 -10.98 13.03 9.37
N GLY A 222 -10.36 13.97 8.67
CA GLY A 222 -10.73 14.41 7.33
C GLY A 222 -10.87 15.93 7.26
N MET A 223 -10.52 16.52 6.12
CA MET A 223 -10.55 17.98 5.93
C MET A 223 -11.24 18.37 4.62
N PRO A 224 -12.58 18.28 4.58
CA PRO A 224 -13.30 18.77 3.40
C PRO A 224 -12.99 20.28 3.16
N VAL A 225 -13.13 20.79 1.91
CA VAL A 225 -13.84 20.13 0.81
C VAL A 225 -12.95 19.20 0.01
N PHE A 226 -11.70 19.52 -0.28
CA PHE A 226 -10.83 18.78 -1.20
C PHE A 226 -10.05 17.65 -0.50
N ASP A 227 -9.60 17.86 0.73
CA ASP A 227 -8.87 16.85 1.51
C ASP A 227 -9.84 15.97 2.33
N LYS A 228 -10.90 15.50 1.69
CA LYS A 228 -11.76 14.47 2.26
C LYS A 228 -10.94 13.23 2.55
N LEU A 229 -11.21 12.55 3.66
CA LEU A 229 -10.44 11.38 4.07
C LEU A 229 -10.41 10.29 3.00
N GLU A 230 -11.58 9.99 2.37
CA GLU A 230 -11.65 9.04 1.27
C GLU A 230 -10.90 9.49 0.01
N ALA A 231 -10.79 10.80 -0.24
CA ALA A 231 -10.06 11.33 -1.38
C ALA A 231 -8.55 11.15 -1.20
N ASP A 232 -8.03 11.44 0.00
CA ASP A 232 -6.61 11.21 0.33
C ASP A 232 -6.27 9.71 0.38
N LEU A 233 -7.17 8.86 0.90
CA LEU A 233 -7.04 7.41 0.84
C LEU A 233 -7.00 6.91 -0.62
N ALA A 234 -7.89 7.38 -1.48
CA ALA A 234 -7.90 7.04 -2.90
C ALA A 234 -6.62 7.47 -3.59
N LYS A 235 -6.14 8.69 -3.37
CA LYS A 235 -4.86 9.21 -3.89
C LYS A 235 -3.69 8.33 -3.44
N ALA A 236 -3.65 7.96 -2.15
CA ALA A 236 -2.62 7.11 -1.59
C ALA A 236 -2.58 5.74 -2.26
N ILE A 237 -3.71 5.05 -2.32
CA ILE A 237 -3.85 3.71 -2.92
C ILE A 237 -3.60 3.73 -4.43
N MET A 238 -4.17 4.70 -5.16
CA MET A 238 -3.97 4.82 -6.60
C MET A 238 -2.54 5.21 -6.99
N SER A 239 -1.73 5.68 -6.05
CA SER A 239 -0.29 5.92 -6.26
C SER A 239 0.57 4.66 -6.17
N LEU A 240 0.03 3.52 -5.72
CA LEU A 240 0.74 2.26 -5.66
C LEU A 240 0.98 1.68 -7.06
N PRO A 241 2.13 1.01 -7.30
CA PRO A 241 2.35 0.31 -8.55
C PRO A 241 1.26 -0.75 -8.81
N ALA A 242 0.83 -0.88 -10.06
CA ALA A 242 -0.20 -1.80 -10.54
C ALA A 242 -1.63 -1.55 -10.01
N SER A 243 -1.88 -0.57 -9.15
CA SER A 243 -3.24 -0.22 -8.73
C SER A 243 -4.08 0.30 -9.90
N LYS A 244 -5.37 -0.07 -9.97
CA LYS A 244 -6.30 0.28 -11.05
C LYS A 244 -7.71 0.62 -10.56
N GLY A 245 -7.99 0.43 -9.28
CA GLY A 245 -9.29 0.76 -8.72
C GLY A 245 -9.21 0.97 -7.22
N PHE A 246 -10.15 1.77 -6.72
CA PHE A 246 -10.36 2.06 -5.31
C PHE A 246 -11.85 2.09 -5.03
N GLU A 247 -12.26 1.49 -3.93
CA GLU A 247 -13.62 1.56 -3.40
C GLU A 247 -13.56 1.79 -1.90
N ILE A 248 -14.58 2.47 -1.38
CA ILE A 248 -14.81 2.71 0.04
C ILE A 248 -16.22 2.22 0.41
N GLY A 249 -16.38 1.52 1.53
CA GLY A 249 -17.66 0.99 1.98
C GLY A 249 -18.35 0.12 0.92
N SER A 250 -19.58 0.45 0.57
CA SER A 250 -20.36 -0.27 -0.47
C SER A 250 -19.79 -0.11 -1.89
N GLY A 251 -18.94 0.91 -2.12
CA GLY A 251 -18.29 1.13 -3.41
C GLY A 251 -19.27 1.18 -4.59
N PHE A 252 -18.89 0.54 -5.71
CA PHE A 252 -19.73 0.46 -6.89
C PHE A 252 -21.04 -0.30 -6.66
N ALA A 253 -21.08 -1.29 -5.78
CA ALA A 253 -22.29 -2.03 -5.46
C ALA A 253 -23.38 -1.14 -4.83
N GLY A 254 -22.98 -0.09 -4.11
CA GLY A 254 -23.92 0.89 -3.54
C GLY A 254 -24.75 1.62 -4.58
N THR A 255 -24.25 1.74 -5.83
CA THR A 255 -25.00 2.38 -6.94
C THR A 255 -26.24 1.61 -7.39
N LEU A 256 -26.35 0.35 -6.99
CA LEU A 256 -27.51 -0.52 -7.28
C LEU A 256 -28.61 -0.38 -6.24
N LEU A 257 -28.36 0.33 -5.13
CA LEU A 257 -29.28 0.51 -4.03
C LEU A 257 -30.05 1.84 -4.15
N LYS A 258 -31.26 1.87 -3.63
CA LYS A 258 -32.00 3.13 -3.39
C LYS A 258 -31.45 3.82 -2.15
N GLY A 259 -31.66 5.13 -2.01
CA GLY A 259 -31.23 5.88 -0.83
C GLY A 259 -31.74 5.29 0.49
N SER A 260 -33.01 4.86 0.54
CA SER A 260 -33.60 4.18 1.71
C SER A 260 -32.95 2.83 2.05
N GLU A 261 -32.32 2.18 1.07
CA GLU A 261 -31.60 0.90 1.27
C GLU A 261 -30.12 1.13 1.60
N HIS A 262 -29.56 2.23 1.10
CA HIS A 262 -28.14 2.56 1.25
C HIS A 262 -27.83 3.35 2.53
N ASN A 263 -28.74 4.20 3.01
CA ASN A 263 -28.48 5.08 4.14
C ASN A 263 -28.14 4.29 5.41
N ASP A 264 -27.04 4.69 6.07
CA ASP A 264 -26.64 4.18 7.36
C ASP A 264 -27.43 4.89 8.46
N GLU A 265 -28.45 4.23 9.01
CA GLU A 265 -29.31 4.78 10.08
C GLU A 265 -28.51 5.01 11.36
N TYR A 266 -28.75 6.13 12.04
CA TYR A 266 -28.10 6.45 13.31
C TYR A 266 -28.83 5.82 14.50
N TYR A 267 -28.05 5.43 15.50
CA TYR A 267 -28.53 5.09 16.83
C TYR A 267 -27.55 5.59 17.90
N THR A 268 -27.96 5.56 19.14
CA THR A 268 -27.12 5.88 20.28
C THR A 268 -26.84 4.57 21.04
N ASP A 269 -25.55 4.24 21.24
CA ASP A 269 -25.17 3.06 22.00
C ASP A 269 -25.33 3.26 23.51
N ASP A 270 -25.11 2.20 24.31
CA ASP A 270 -25.25 2.20 25.77
C ASP A 270 -24.32 3.21 26.49
N LYS A 271 -23.29 3.71 25.79
CA LYS A 271 -22.35 4.73 26.27
C LYS A 271 -22.73 6.14 25.87
N GLY A 272 -23.88 6.31 25.18
CA GLY A 272 -24.33 7.61 24.65
C GLY A 272 -23.58 8.05 23.38
N VAL A 273 -22.87 7.16 22.69
CA VAL A 273 -22.12 7.46 21.48
C VAL A 273 -23.03 7.23 20.28
N ILE A 274 -23.08 8.21 19.37
CA ILE A 274 -23.79 8.09 18.09
C ILE A 274 -23.02 7.11 17.19
N ARG A 275 -23.71 6.07 16.72
CA ARG A 275 -23.20 5.02 15.84
C ARG A 275 -24.12 4.85 14.63
N THR A 276 -23.71 4.02 13.68
CA THR A 276 -24.57 3.64 12.54
C THR A 276 -24.92 2.15 12.59
N VAL A 277 -26.15 1.82 12.20
CA VAL A 277 -26.67 0.44 12.19
C VAL A 277 -25.95 -0.40 11.09
N THR A 278 -25.65 0.23 9.98
CA THR A 278 -24.88 -0.35 8.86
C THR A 278 -23.67 0.53 8.59
N ASN A 279 -22.72 0.02 7.80
CA ASN A 279 -21.51 0.76 7.44
C ASN A 279 -21.30 0.77 5.92
N ARG A 280 -22.34 1.11 5.16
CA ARG A 280 -22.27 1.22 3.70
C ARG A 280 -21.40 2.39 3.25
N SER A 281 -21.32 3.44 4.06
CA SER A 281 -20.42 4.58 3.87
C SER A 281 -18.95 4.24 4.10
N GLY A 282 -18.64 3.06 4.70
CA GLY A 282 -17.27 2.62 4.94
C GLY A 282 -16.52 3.47 5.94
N GLY A 283 -17.19 3.95 7.03
CA GLY A 283 -16.59 4.72 8.11
C GLY A 283 -16.38 6.20 7.84
N ILE A 284 -16.79 6.70 6.66
CA ILE A 284 -16.56 8.10 6.25
C ILE A 284 -17.85 8.70 5.71
N GLN A 285 -18.26 9.83 6.27
CA GLN A 285 -19.43 10.59 5.85
C GLN A 285 -19.07 12.07 5.68
N GLY A 286 -19.42 12.63 4.52
CA GLY A 286 -19.06 14.02 4.20
C GLY A 286 -17.56 14.31 4.11
N GLY A 287 -16.72 13.28 3.97
CA GLY A 287 -15.28 13.40 3.93
C GLY A 287 -14.60 13.26 5.29
N ILE A 288 -15.37 12.92 6.33
CA ILE A 288 -14.92 12.89 7.73
C ILE A 288 -15.22 11.51 8.33
N ALA A 289 -14.26 10.95 9.09
CA ALA A 289 -14.44 9.70 9.82
C ALA A 289 -15.58 9.83 10.84
N ASN A 290 -16.54 8.89 10.80
CA ASN A 290 -17.71 8.85 11.67
C ASN A 290 -17.54 7.97 12.92
N GLY A 291 -16.37 7.30 13.06
CA GLY A 291 -16.04 6.42 14.17
C GLY A 291 -16.36 4.94 13.94
N GLU A 292 -16.96 4.60 12.80
CA GLU A 292 -17.10 3.22 12.35
C GLU A 292 -15.80 2.75 11.66
N ASN A 293 -15.67 1.44 11.43
CA ASN A 293 -14.51 0.89 10.74
C ASN A 293 -14.38 1.45 9.33
N ILE A 294 -13.20 1.93 8.97
CA ILE A 294 -12.93 2.33 7.59
C ILE A 294 -12.62 1.06 6.78
N ILE A 295 -13.46 0.78 5.78
CA ILE A 295 -13.33 -0.39 4.93
C ILE A 295 -13.11 0.07 3.49
N LEU A 296 -12.00 -0.32 2.90
CA LEU A 296 -11.64 0.02 1.53
C LEU A 296 -11.13 -1.18 0.75
N ARG A 297 -11.24 -1.12 -0.57
CA ARG A 297 -10.72 -2.11 -1.51
C ARG A 297 -9.82 -1.46 -2.54
N ALA A 298 -8.72 -2.14 -2.83
CA ALA A 298 -7.73 -1.75 -3.83
C ALA A 298 -7.61 -2.83 -4.90
N ALA A 299 -7.91 -2.49 -6.15
CA ALA A 299 -7.77 -3.40 -7.28
C ALA A 299 -6.38 -3.27 -7.92
N PHE A 300 -5.73 -4.40 -8.12
CA PHE A 300 -4.42 -4.50 -8.76
C PHE A 300 -4.53 -5.29 -10.07
N LYS A 301 -4.01 -4.71 -11.16
CA LYS A 301 -3.89 -5.43 -12.43
C LYS A 301 -2.83 -6.52 -12.35
N PRO A 302 -2.85 -7.52 -13.25
CA PRO A 302 -1.73 -8.44 -13.46
C PRO A 302 -0.42 -7.68 -13.67
N THR A 303 0.70 -8.23 -13.23
CA THR A 303 2.01 -7.63 -13.46
C THR A 303 2.32 -7.59 -14.96
N ALA A 304 2.83 -6.48 -15.45
CA ALA A 304 3.02 -6.26 -16.89
C ALA A 304 4.14 -7.11 -17.50
N THR A 305 5.11 -7.51 -16.69
CA THR A 305 6.25 -8.28 -17.17
C THR A 305 5.97 -9.78 -17.04
N ILE A 306 5.77 -10.44 -18.16
CA ILE A 306 5.47 -11.90 -18.26
C ILE A 306 6.46 -12.58 -19.20
N ARG A 307 6.54 -13.92 -19.10
CA ARG A 307 7.42 -14.73 -19.95
C ARG A 307 6.81 -15.10 -21.29
N GLN A 308 5.50 -14.92 -21.45
CA GLN A 308 4.82 -15.13 -22.72
C GLN A 308 5.23 -14.05 -23.72
N GLN A 309 5.33 -14.44 -24.99
CA GLN A 309 5.67 -13.54 -26.07
C GLN A 309 4.53 -12.54 -26.33
N GLN A 310 4.86 -11.25 -26.35
CA GLN A 310 3.91 -10.16 -26.56
C GLN A 310 4.38 -9.26 -27.70
N ARG A 311 3.43 -8.73 -28.47
CA ARG A 311 3.71 -7.67 -29.46
C ARG A 311 4.05 -6.38 -28.76
N THR A 312 5.06 -5.67 -29.25
CA THR A 312 5.50 -4.39 -28.74
C THR A 312 6.26 -3.61 -29.81
N VAL A 313 6.88 -2.50 -29.40
CA VAL A 313 7.72 -1.67 -30.26
C VAL A 313 9.06 -1.36 -29.60
N THR A 314 10.06 -1.07 -30.42
CA THR A 314 11.34 -0.49 -29.99
C THR A 314 11.18 1.00 -29.67
N ARG A 315 12.22 1.62 -29.12
CA ARG A 315 12.28 3.08 -28.90
C ARG A 315 12.19 3.89 -30.21
N GLU A 316 12.63 3.29 -31.30
CA GLU A 316 12.60 3.86 -32.65
C GLU A 316 11.24 3.68 -33.32
N GLY A 317 10.28 2.95 -32.69
CA GLY A 317 8.93 2.72 -33.20
C GLY A 317 8.79 1.50 -34.09
N GLU A 318 9.79 0.63 -34.15
CA GLU A 318 9.74 -0.59 -34.96
C GLU A 318 8.97 -1.69 -34.22
N GLU A 319 8.04 -2.36 -34.91
CA GLU A 319 7.28 -3.48 -34.36
C GLU A 319 8.21 -4.66 -34.07
N THR A 320 8.03 -5.28 -32.88
CA THR A 320 8.81 -6.43 -32.43
C THR A 320 8.01 -7.32 -31.49
N LEU A 321 8.62 -8.41 -31.06
CA LEU A 321 8.09 -9.34 -30.07
C LEU A 321 9.01 -9.34 -28.85
N LEU A 322 8.42 -9.33 -27.66
CA LEU A 322 9.14 -9.38 -26.39
C LEU A 322 8.61 -10.55 -25.54
N ALA A 323 9.50 -11.44 -25.13
CA ALA A 323 9.27 -12.40 -24.04
C ALA A 323 10.17 -11.99 -22.87
N ALA A 324 9.63 -11.21 -21.95
CA ALA A 324 10.46 -10.54 -20.95
C ALA A 324 11.15 -11.55 -20.02
N LYS A 325 12.47 -11.51 -20.03
CA LYS A 325 13.31 -12.19 -19.04
C LYS A 325 13.29 -11.38 -17.74
N GLY A 326 13.45 -12.02 -16.61
CA GLY A 326 13.53 -11.35 -15.33
C GLY A 326 12.73 -12.06 -14.23
N ARG A 327 12.82 -11.52 -13.02
CA ARG A 327 12.24 -12.09 -11.81
C ARG A 327 11.06 -11.24 -11.37
N HIS A 328 9.84 -11.61 -11.81
CA HIS A 328 8.62 -10.88 -11.55
C HIS A 328 7.66 -11.69 -10.70
N ASP A 329 6.77 -11.01 -9.98
CA ASP A 329 5.70 -11.64 -9.23
C ASP A 329 4.64 -12.19 -10.19
N PRO A 330 4.26 -13.47 -10.13
CA PRO A 330 3.10 -13.98 -10.87
C PRO A 330 1.79 -13.36 -10.35
N CYS A 331 1.78 -12.97 -9.06
CA CYS A 331 0.71 -12.22 -8.42
C CYS A 331 1.32 -11.25 -7.40
N VAL A 332 1.01 -9.96 -7.54
CA VAL A 332 1.55 -8.92 -6.63
C VAL A 332 0.81 -8.84 -5.30
N LEU A 333 -0.41 -9.39 -5.21
CA LEU A 333 -1.32 -9.14 -4.09
C LEU A 333 -0.75 -9.52 -2.71
N PRO A 334 -0.08 -10.68 -2.51
CA PRO A 334 0.47 -11.00 -1.19
C PRO A 334 1.45 -9.94 -0.67
N ARG A 335 2.20 -9.30 -1.58
CA ARG A 335 3.12 -8.21 -1.25
C ARG A 335 2.44 -6.84 -1.20
N ALA A 336 1.32 -6.68 -1.89
CA ALA A 336 0.53 -5.44 -1.89
C ALA A 336 -0.20 -5.21 -0.56
N VAL A 337 -0.55 -6.26 0.17
CA VAL A 337 -1.22 -6.17 1.47
C VAL A 337 -0.50 -5.18 2.41
N PRO A 338 0.75 -5.36 2.82
CA PRO A 338 1.44 -4.40 3.68
C PRO A 338 1.66 -3.03 3.02
N MET A 339 1.67 -2.94 1.69
CA MET A 339 1.75 -1.65 1.00
C MET A 339 0.45 -0.85 1.15
N VAL A 340 -0.71 -1.52 1.04
CA VAL A 340 -2.03 -0.90 1.24
C VAL A 340 -2.18 -0.44 2.68
N GLU A 341 -1.87 -1.32 3.66
CA GLU A 341 -1.90 -0.98 5.08
C GLU A 341 -1.02 0.25 5.39
N ALA A 342 0.20 0.28 4.85
CA ALA A 342 1.13 1.40 5.04
C ALA A 342 0.56 2.71 4.51
N MET A 343 -0.05 2.69 3.31
CA MET A 343 -0.64 3.91 2.74
C MET A 343 -1.85 4.39 3.52
N VAL A 344 -2.69 3.48 4.05
CA VAL A 344 -3.79 3.82 4.96
C VAL A 344 -3.24 4.45 6.25
N ALA A 345 -2.20 3.85 6.84
CA ALA A 345 -1.57 4.38 8.05
C ALA A 345 -0.99 5.78 7.84
N LEU A 346 -0.31 6.03 6.71
CA LEU A 346 0.25 7.34 6.39
C LEU A 346 -0.84 8.42 6.30
N VAL A 347 -1.96 8.12 5.65
CA VAL A 347 -3.09 9.05 5.52
C VAL A 347 -3.72 9.32 6.89
N LEU A 348 -4.04 8.27 7.64
CA LEU A 348 -4.68 8.43 8.96
C LEU A 348 -3.77 9.18 9.95
N CYS A 349 -2.47 8.90 9.95
CA CYS A 349 -1.50 9.58 10.80
C CYS A 349 -1.39 11.07 10.46
N ASP A 350 -1.31 11.41 9.16
CA ASP A 350 -1.29 12.81 8.71
C ASP A 350 -2.57 13.55 9.12
N HIS A 351 -3.75 12.95 8.89
CA HIS A 351 -5.02 13.51 9.30
C HIS A 351 -5.17 13.64 10.82
N LEU A 352 -4.63 12.70 11.60
CA LEU A 352 -4.62 12.77 13.07
C LEU A 352 -3.82 13.99 13.55
N LEU A 353 -2.62 14.21 13.02
CA LEU A 353 -1.80 15.37 13.37
C LEU A 353 -2.45 16.68 12.92
N ARG A 354 -3.03 16.73 11.73
CA ARG A 354 -3.78 17.87 11.20
C ARG A 354 -4.99 18.18 12.09
N HIS A 355 -5.74 17.17 12.50
CA HIS A 355 -6.89 17.31 13.41
C HIS A 355 -6.46 17.90 14.75
N HIS A 356 -5.40 17.38 15.36
CA HIS A 356 -4.86 17.94 16.59
C HIS A 356 -4.41 19.40 16.45
N GLY A 357 -3.79 19.75 15.32
CA GLY A 357 -3.36 21.12 15.04
C GLY A 357 -4.52 22.10 14.83
N GLN A 358 -5.64 21.65 14.27
CA GLN A 358 -6.80 22.49 13.95
C GLN A 358 -7.85 22.51 15.07
N CYS A 359 -8.16 21.36 15.64
CA CYS A 359 -9.29 21.16 16.56
C CYS A 359 -8.84 20.89 18.01
N GLY A 360 -7.54 20.83 18.26
CA GLY A 360 -6.99 20.68 19.61
C GLY A 360 -7.27 21.90 20.48
N THR A 361 -7.50 21.67 21.78
CA THR A 361 -7.66 22.78 22.73
C THR A 361 -6.33 23.49 22.92
N LEU A 362 -6.28 24.78 22.61
CA LEU A 362 -5.16 25.66 22.98
C LEU A 362 -5.18 25.82 24.51
N LYS A 363 -4.20 25.25 25.20
CA LYS A 363 -3.98 25.53 26.61
C LYS A 363 -3.38 26.93 26.72
N SER A 364 -3.89 27.74 27.63
CA SER A 364 -3.44 29.13 27.86
C SER A 364 -2.06 29.24 28.56
N GLU A 365 -1.38 28.12 28.79
CA GLU A 365 -0.06 28.05 29.40
C GLU A 365 0.98 27.71 28.33
N PHE A 366 1.52 28.74 27.70
CA PHE A 366 2.82 28.73 27.04
C PHE A 366 3.82 29.45 27.95
#